data_bd7fc44d4cec43bfc016944a1b6330b3
#
_entry.id   bd7fc44d4cec43bfc016944a1b6330b3
#
_cell.length_a   1.000
_cell.length_b   1.000
_cell.length_c   1.000
_cell.angle_alpha   90.00
_cell.angle_beta   90.00
_cell.angle_gamma   90.00
#
_symmetry.space_group_name_H-M   'P 1'
#
loop_
_entity.id
_entity.type
_entity.pdbx_description
1 polymer ?
#
loop_
_entity_poly.entity_id
_entity_poly.type
_entity_poly.pdbx_seq_one_letter_code
_entity_poly.pdbx_strand_id
1 'polypeptide(L)'
;EQQELNLFYSMVPQGDSLLWLGSRQKGLIRFDRKTEEYQIYSLNEILHKSVDDILCLHWHGEQLYVGTTSGLVRVTFKERKLEADYIGREQGLLNDMIHSILEDANGLLWLGTNRGLIKFNPENSFSHAYYYSGGIQIGEFSDDAYYRCPYTGCLFFGGIDGLLYLDKKVSAAT
;
A
#
# COMPACT_ATOMS: atom_id res chain seq x y z
N GLU A 1 -26.83 -6.99 16.12
CA GLU A 1 -25.85 -7.97 15.61
C GLU A 1 -24.54 -7.22 15.40
N GLN A 2 -23.56 -7.40 16.30
CA GLN A 2 -22.20 -6.97 16.05
C GLN A 2 -21.69 -7.78 14.85
N GLN A 3 -21.59 -7.13 13.70
CA GLN A 3 -20.83 -7.70 12.59
C GLN A 3 -19.37 -7.79 13.08
N GLU A 4 -18.87 -8.99 13.29
CA GLU A 4 -17.45 -9.22 13.57
C GLU A 4 -16.63 -8.68 12.40
N LEU A 5 -16.00 -7.54 12.62
CA LEU A 5 -14.99 -7.00 11.72
C LEU A 5 -13.71 -7.80 12.01
N ASN A 6 -13.54 -8.92 11.31
CA ASN A 6 -12.45 -9.84 11.58
C ASN A 6 -11.28 -9.59 10.64
N LEU A 7 -10.08 -9.51 11.19
CA LEU A 7 -8.77 -9.43 10.54
C LEU A 7 -8.50 -8.12 9.80
N PHE A 8 -7.74 -7.27 10.46
CA PHE A 8 -7.12 -6.08 9.89
C PHE A 8 -5.61 -6.31 9.75
N TYR A 9 -5.06 -5.99 8.57
CA TYR A 9 -3.62 -6.07 8.32
C TYR A 9 -2.94 -4.72 8.39
N SER A 10 -3.66 -3.64 8.14
CA SER A 10 -3.07 -2.31 8.09
C SER A 10 -4.03 -1.25 8.59
N MET A 11 -3.48 -0.22 9.22
CA MET A 11 -4.23 0.96 9.62
C MET A 11 -3.39 2.21 9.49
N VAL A 12 -4.00 3.30 9.02
CA VAL A 12 -3.36 4.61 8.89
C VAL A 12 -4.29 5.71 9.39
N PRO A 13 -3.78 6.71 10.13
CA PRO A 13 -4.57 7.83 10.59
C PRO A 13 -4.84 8.83 9.46
N GLN A 14 -5.95 9.56 9.58
CA GLN A 14 -6.25 10.77 8.82
C GLN A 14 -6.69 11.87 9.78
N GLY A 15 -5.82 12.85 10.00
CA GLY A 15 -6.04 13.87 11.01
C GLY A 15 -6.16 13.29 12.42
N ASP A 16 -6.91 13.97 13.28
CA ASP A 16 -6.97 13.66 14.73
C ASP A 16 -8.02 12.61 15.10
N SER A 17 -8.99 12.33 14.24
CA SER A 17 -10.11 11.47 14.61
C SER A 17 -10.35 10.27 13.72
N LEU A 18 -9.88 10.31 12.49
CA LEU A 18 -10.18 9.25 11.54
C LEU A 18 -9.04 8.22 11.46
N LEU A 19 -9.45 6.95 11.36
CA LEU A 19 -8.58 5.82 11.02
C LEU A 19 -9.12 5.13 9.79
N TRP A 20 -8.22 4.81 8.87
CA TRP A 20 -8.50 3.93 7.76
C TRP A 20 -7.90 2.57 8.02
N LEU A 21 -8.71 1.54 7.86
CA LEU A 21 -8.36 0.15 8.15
C LEU A 21 -8.47 -0.68 6.88
N GLY A 22 -7.43 -1.44 6.59
CA GLY A 22 -7.44 -2.43 5.53
C GLY A 22 -7.88 -3.77 6.07
N SER A 23 -8.98 -4.31 5.58
CA SER A 23 -9.50 -5.60 6.03
C SER A 23 -9.21 -6.70 5.02
N ARG A 24 -9.27 -7.93 5.51
CA ARG A 24 -9.32 -9.10 4.67
C ARG A 24 -10.76 -9.32 4.22
N GLN A 25 -11.02 -9.28 2.90
CA GLN A 25 -12.30 -9.59 2.26
C GLN A 25 -13.47 -8.61 2.46
N LYS A 26 -13.33 -7.56 3.26
CA LYS A 26 -14.39 -6.56 3.44
C LYS A 26 -14.05 -5.19 2.86
N GLY A 27 -12.87 -5.05 2.27
CA GLY A 27 -12.41 -3.80 1.69
C GLY A 27 -11.89 -2.80 2.72
N LEU A 28 -12.09 -1.53 2.43
CA LEU A 28 -11.55 -0.41 3.18
C LEU A 28 -12.57 0.08 4.22
N ILE A 29 -12.13 0.30 5.45
CA ILE A 29 -13.00 0.77 6.53
C ILE A 29 -12.50 2.10 7.03
N ARG A 30 -13.41 3.06 7.10
CA ARG A 30 -13.18 4.37 7.72
C ARG A 30 -13.84 4.39 9.09
N PHE A 31 -13.07 4.58 10.13
CA PHE A 31 -13.51 4.64 11.51
C PHE A 31 -13.28 6.03 12.10
N ASP A 32 -14.30 6.61 12.75
CA ASP A 32 -14.18 7.85 13.49
C ASP A 32 -14.04 7.56 15.00
N ARG A 33 -12.87 7.89 15.56
CA ARG A 33 -12.56 7.65 16.98
C ARG A 33 -13.38 8.50 17.96
N LYS A 34 -13.99 9.60 17.50
CA LYS A 34 -14.78 10.49 18.36
C LYS A 34 -16.23 10.03 18.49
N THR A 35 -16.80 9.55 17.38
CA THR A 35 -18.20 9.10 17.35
C THR A 35 -18.32 7.58 17.50
N GLU A 36 -17.19 6.85 17.35
CA GLU A 36 -17.11 5.38 17.28
C GLU A 36 -17.91 4.78 16.11
N GLU A 37 -18.27 5.63 15.14
CA GLU A 37 -18.94 5.21 13.92
C GLU A 37 -17.94 4.71 12.88
N TYR A 38 -18.36 3.77 12.08
CA TYR A 38 -17.55 3.29 10.96
C TYR A 38 -18.35 3.14 9.69
N GLN A 39 -17.65 3.20 8.55
CA GLN A 39 -18.21 2.99 7.24
C GLN A 39 -17.31 2.02 6.45
N ILE A 40 -17.92 1.03 5.80
CA ILE A 40 -17.24 0.04 4.96
C ILE A 40 -17.39 0.46 3.49
N TYR A 41 -16.28 0.40 2.77
CA TYR A 41 -16.21 0.62 1.32
C TYR A 41 -15.68 -0.64 0.66
N SER A 42 -16.54 -1.36 -0.04
CA SER A 42 -16.10 -2.48 -0.89
C SER A 42 -15.46 -1.92 -2.15
N LEU A 43 -14.15 -2.11 -2.26
CA LEU A 43 -13.42 -1.75 -3.48
C LEU A 43 -13.79 -2.69 -4.63
N ASN A 44 -14.20 -3.92 -4.32
CA ASN A 44 -14.73 -4.86 -5.31
C ASN A 44 -15.95 -4.30 -6.03
N GLU A 45 -16.89 -3.73 -5.28
CA GLU A 45 -18.10 -3.14 -5.85
C GLU A 45 -17.80 -1.87 -6.65
N ILE A 46 -16.88 -1.03 -6.17
CA ILE A 46 -16.51 0.23 -6.83
C ILE A 46 -15.76 -0.03 -8.15
N LEU A 47 -14.83 -0.98 -8.14
CA LEU A 47 -13.93 -1.24 -9.26
C LEU A 47 -14.37 -2.39 -10.17
N HIS A 48 -15.38 -3.17 -9.76
CA HIS A 48 -15.78 -4.41 -10.41
C HIS A 48 -14.61 -5.40 -10.57
N LYS A 49 -13.75 -5.47 -9.54
CA LYS A 49 -12.54 -6.31 -9.46
C LYS A 49 -12.41 -6.92 -8.07
N SER A 50 -11.69 -8.03 -7.97
CA SER A 50 -11.43 -8.70 -6.68
C SER A 50 -10.20 -8.07 -6.00
N VAL A 51 -10.41 -7.03 -5.18
CA VAL A 51 -9.38 -6.22 -4.52
C VAL A 51 -9.66 -5.91 -3.04
N ASP A 52 -10.66 -6.52 -2.43
CA ASP A 52 -11.04 -6.28 -1.03
C ASP A 52 -10.15 -7.00 0.00
N ASP A 53 -9.16 -7.77 -0.44
CA ASP A 53 -8.14 -8.36 0.44
C ASP A 53 -6.94 -7.40 0.55
N ILE A 54 -7.01 -6.50 1.55
CA ILE A 54 -6.07 -5.38 1.71
C ILE A 54 -4.94 -5.78 2.66
N LEU A 55 -3.70 -5.62 2.20
CA LEU A 55 -2.49 -5.95 2.96
C LEU A 55 -1.81 -4.74 3.57
N CYS A 56 -1.79 -3.60 2.88
CA CYS A 56 -1.12 -2.40 3.37
C CYS A 56 -1.79 -1.12 2.88
N LEU A 57 -1.57 -0.03 3.62
CA LEU A 57 -2.11 1.29 3.36
C LEU A 57 -1.01 2.34 3.47
N HIS A 58 -1.04 3.33 2.58
CA HIS A 58 -0.10 4.46 2.62
C HIS A 58 -0.73 5.75 2.10
N TRP A 59 -0.61 6.85 2.85
CA TRP A 59 -0.99 8.17 2.39
C TRP A 59 0.11 8.81 1.57
N HIS A 60 -0.23 9.23 0.35
CA HIS A 60 0.57 10.13 -0.49
C HIS A 60 -0.23 11.42 -0.74
N GLY A 61 0.12 12.49 -0.04
CA GLY A 61 -0.71 13.69 -0.01
C GLY A 61 -2.13 13.41 0.47
N GLU A 62 -3.13 13.70 -0.38
CA GLU A 62 -4.55 13.45 -0.11
C GLU A 62 -5.07 12.12 -0.70
N GLN A 63 -4.20 11.33 -1.29
CA GLN A 63 -4.52 10.05 -1.89
C GLN A 63 -4.09 8.90 -1.00
N LEU A 64 -4.98 7.93 -0.79
CA LEU A 64 -4.67 6.70 -0.07
C LEU A 64 -4.32 5.60 -1.07
N TYR A 65 -3.10 5.12 -1.00
CA TYR A 65 -2.65 3.95 -1.74
C TYR A 65 -2.91 2.69 -0.93
N VAL A 66 -3.59 1.74 -1.56
CA VAL A 66 -4.08 0.49 -0.96
C VAL A 66 -3.42 -0.67 -1.68
N GLY A 67 -2.51 -1.36 -0.99
CA GLY A 67 -1.90 -2.59 -1.48
C GLY A 67 -2.82 -3.78 -1.19
N THR A 68 -3.12 -4.54 -2.23
CA THR A 68 -4.01 -5.70 -2.15
C THR A 68 -3.33 -6.98 -2.63
N THR A 69 -3.98 -8.12 -2.45
CA THR A 69 -3.53 -9.39 -3.04
C THR A 69 -3.65 -9.42 -4.56
N SER A 70 -4.29 -8.43 -5.17
CA SER A 70 -4.60 -8.39 -6.61
C SER A 70 -4.24 -7.05 -7.27
N GLY A 71 -3.29 -6.31 -6.71
CA GLY A 71 -2.79 -5.06 -7.29
C GLY A 71 -2.80 -3.88 -6.32
N LEU A 72 -2.50 -2.70 -6.85
CA LEU A 72 -2.51 -1.44 -6.14
C LEU A 72 -3.79 -0.66 -6.48
N VAL A 73 -4.42 -0.08 -5.48
CA VAL A 73 -5.57 0.80 -5.66
C VAL A 73 -5.23 2.18 -5.13
N ARG A 74 -5.51 3.20 -5.92
CA ARG A 74 -5.44 4.60 -5.50
C ARG A 74 -6.84 5.07 -5.13
N VAL A 75 -7.02 5.54 -3.91
CA VAL A 75 -8.29 6.02 -3.37
C VAL A 75 -8.22 7.51 -3.10
N THR A 76 -9.24 8.23 -3.53
CA THR A 76 -9.44 9.64 -3.24
C THR A 76 -10.81 9.82 -2.58
N PHE A 77 -10.86 10.60 -1.51
CA PHE A 77 -12.11 10.87 -0.79
C PHE A 77 -12.50 12.34 -0.97
N LYS A 78 -13.50 12.58 -1.81
CA LYS A 78 -14.01 13.92 -2.13
C LYS A 78 -15.51 14.00 -1.85
N GLU A 79 -15.97 15.12 -1.28
CA GLU A 79 -17.40 15.39 -1.06
C GLU A 79 -18.17 14.23 -0.40
N ARG A 80 -17.52 13.51 0.54
CA ARG A 80 -18.03 12.30 1.21
C ARG A 80 -18.21 11.09 0.31
N LYS A 81 -17.68 11.13 -0.92
CA LYS A 81 -17.65 10.01 -1.86
C LYS A 81 -16.24 9.48 -2.00
N LEU A 82 -16.11 8.16 -1.99
CA LEU A 82 -14.87 7.46 -2.29
C LEU A 82 -14.81 7.18 -3.78
N GLU A 83 -13.72 7.61 -4.40
CA GLU A 83 -13.36 7.28 -5.77
C GLU A 83 -12.11 6.39 -5.75
N ALA A 84 -12.04 5.40 -6.62
CA ALA A 84 -10.93 4.46 -6.66
C ALA A 84 -10.47 4.21 -8.09
N ASP A 85 -9.15 4.12 -8.28
CA ASP A 85 -8.49 3.74 -9.52
C ASP A 85 -7.66 2.49 -9.28
N TYR A 86 -7.85 1.47 -10.12
CA TYR A 86 -7.04 0.26 -10.08
C TYR A 86 -5.76 0.44 -10.90
N ILE A 87 -4.64 0.05 -10.31
CA ILE A 87 -3.31 0.10 -10.90
C ILE A 87 -2.75 -1.33 -10.89
N GLY A 88 -2.63 -1.93 -12.07
CA GLY A 88 -2.21 -3.32 -12.24
C GLY A 88 -1.27 -3.50 -13.43
N ARG A 89 -1.37 -4.63 -14.09
CA ARG A 89 -0.47 -5.00 -15.22
C ARG A 89 -0.50 -4.02 -16.38
N GLU A 90 -1.65 -3.46 -16.69
CA GLU A 90 -1.80 -2.48 -17.78
C GLU A 90 -1.01 -1.19 -17.49
N GLN A 91 -0.78 -0.88 -16.20
CA GLN A 91 0.03 0.25 -15.73
C GLN A 91 1.47 -0.15 -15.38
N GLY A 92 1.89 -1.35 -15.76
CA GLY A 92 3.27 -1.85 -15.58
C GLY A 92 3.56 -2.50 -14.23
N LEU A 93 2.56 -2.73 -13.37
CA LEU A 93 2.73 -3.56 -12.18
C LEU A 93 2.67 -5.04 -12.58
N LEU A 94 3.85 -5.66 -12.69
CA LEU A 94 3.97 -7.05 -13.15
C LEU A 94 3.57 -8.08 -12.10
N ASN A 95 3.46 -7.65 -10.85
CA ASN A 95 3.04 -8.50 -9.74
C ASN A 95 1.83 -7.91 -9.05
N ASP A 96 0.89 -8.76 -8.73
CA ASP A 96 -0.41 -8.32 -8.25
C ASP A 96 -0.48 -8.23 -6.71
N MET A 97 0.40 -8.94 -5.98
CA MET A 97 0.37 -8.95 -4.51
C MET A 97 1.30 -7.89 -3.94
N ILE A 98 0.72 -6.88 -3.28
CA ILE A 98 1.45 -5.75 -2.69
C ILE A 98 1.45 -5.89 -1.16
N HIS A 99 2.57 -6.32 -0.60
CA HIS A 99 2.73 -6.58 0.85
C HIS A 99 3.05 -5.34 1.65
N SER A 100 3.72 -4.35 1.03
CA SER A 100 4.18 -3.15 1.72
C SER A 100 4.28 -1.96 0.78
N ILE A 101 4.07 -0.75 1.32
CA ILE A 101 4.23 0.51 0.61
C ILE A 101 5.03 1.46 1.50
N LEU A 102 6.17 1.94 1.02
CA LEU A 102 6.94 3.01 1.65
C LEU A 102 7.21 4.13 0.66
N GLU A 103 7.23 5.36 1.13
CA GLU A 103 7.53 6.53 0.32
C GLU A 103 8.94 7.04 0.61
N ASP A 104 9.70 7.32 -0.45
CA ASP A 104 11.01 7.92 -0.33
C ASP A 104 10.96 9.46 -0.25
N ALA A 105 12.14 10.10 -0.11
CA ALA A 105 12.22 11.55 0.02
C ALA A 105 11.84 12.33 -1.26
N ASN A 106 11.73 11.64 -2.40
CA ASN A 106 11.35 12.23 -3.69
C ASN A 106 9.85 12.03 -4.00
N GLY A 107 9.09 11.42 -3.08
CA GLY A 107 7.67 11.12 -3.27
C GLY A 107 7.41 9.87 -4.12
N LEU A 108 8.44 9.05 -4.37
CA LEU A 108 8.26 7.78 -5.07
C LEU A 108 7.85 6.69 -4.10
N LEU A 109 6.91 5.86 -4.49
CA LEU A 109 6.45 4.73 -3.70
C LEU A 109 7.28 3.48 -4.03
N TRP A 110 7.71 2.80 -3.00
CA TRP A 110 8.43 1.54 -3.08
C TRP A 110 7.52 0.44 -2.56
N LEU A 111 7.19 -0.51 -3.43
CA LEU A 111 6.23 -1.57 -3.19
C LEU A 111 6.97 -2.89 -3.02
N GLY A 112 6.88 -3.48 -1.85
CA GLY A 112 7.35 -4.85 -1.61
C GLY A 112 6.30 -5.85 -2.11
N THR A 113 6.71 -6.78 -2.98
CA THR A 113 5.82 -7.75 -3.60
C THR A 113 6.29 -9.18 -3.36
N ASN A 114 5.52 -10.16 -3.81
CA ASN A 114 5.91 -11.57 -3.76
C ASN A 114 6.94 -11.98 -4.84
N ARG A 115 7.46 -11.05 -5.66
CA ARG A 115 8.50 -11.33 -6.69
C ARG A 115 9.61 -10.29 -6.74
N GLY A 116 9.67 -9.39 -5.79
CA GLY A 116 10.69 -8.35 -5.75
C GLY A 116 10.12 -7.00 -5.36
N LEU A 117 10.89 -5.96 -5.63
CA LEU A 117 10.58 -4.59 -5.27
C LEU A 117 10.17 -3.79 -6.50
N ILE A 118 9.13 -2.99 -6.38
CA ILE A 118 8.68 -2.09 -7.45
C ILE A 118 8.84 -0.64 -7.00
N LYS A 119 9.52 0.17 -7.81
CA LYS A 119 9.55 1.63 -7.71
C LYS A 119 8.40 2.19 -8.54
N PHE A 120 7.50 2.92 -7.93
CA PHE A 120 6.29 3.46 -8.55
C PHE A 120 6.27 4.98 -8.41
N ASN A 121 6.00 5.68 -9.50
CA ASN A 121 5.83 7.13 -9.50
C ASN A 121 4.32 7.47 -9.49
N PRO A 122 3.80 8.08 -8.40
CA PRO A 122 2.39 8.45 -8.29
C PRO A 122 1.90 9.46 -9.34
N GLU A 123 2.78 10.34 -9.80
CA GLU A 123 2.43 11.43 -10.71
C GLU A 123 2.08 10.97 -12.13
N ASN A 124 2.78 9.94 -12.61
CA ASN A 124 2.62 9.46 -14.00
C ASN A 124 2.25 7.98 -14.09
N SER A 125 2.09 7.31 -12.94
CA SER A 125 1.83 5.87 -12.84
C SER A 125 2.87 4.97 -13.51
N PHE A 126 4.11 5.49 -13.70
CA PHE A 126 5.21 4.69 -14.21
C PHE A 126 5.79 3.81 -13.11
N SER A 127 6.08 2.55 -13.45
CA SER A 127 6.70 1.60 -12.53
C SER A 127 7.98 0.99 -13.10
N HIS A 128 8.92 0.69 -12.20
CA HIS A 128 10.13 -0.06 -12.50
C HIS A 128 10.30 -1.18 -11.47
N ALA A 129 10.42 -2.41 -11.96
CA ALA A 129 10.54 -3.58 -11.12
C ALA A 129 11.99 -4.06 -10.98
N TYR A 130 12.39 -4.36 -9.75
CA TYR A 130 13.67 -4.94 -9.37
C TYR A 130 13.44 -6.38 -8.91
N TYR A 131 13.90 -7.34 -9.72
CA TYR A 131 13.77 -8.74 -9.41
C TYR A 131 15.01 -9.31 -8.72
N TYR A 132 14.89 -10.51 -8.18
CA TYR A 132 15.97 -11.27 -7.55
C TYR A 132 17.26 -11.34 -8.41
N SER A 133 17.13 -11.50 -9.72
CA SER A 133 18.26 -11.51 -10.65
C SER A 133 18.93 -10.16 -10.89
N GLY A 134 18.32 -9.06 -10.43
CA GLY A 134 18.78 -7.68 -10.62
C GLY A 134 19.61 -7.11 -9.46
N GLY A 135 20.14 -7.97 -8.56
CA GLY A 135 20.94 -7.54 -7.40
C GLY A 135 20.15 -7.42 -6.10
N ILE A 136 18.84 -7.63 -6.12
CA ILE A 136 18.01 -7.80 -4.92
C ILE A 136 18.01 -9.29 -4.55
N GLN A 137 18.45 -9.60 -3.31
CA GLN A 137 18.53 -10.97 -2.82
C GLN A 137 17.25 -11.45 -2.13
N ILE A 138 16.18 -10.66 -2.16
CA ILE A 138 14.89 -11.00 -1.58
C ILE A 138 13.89 -11.19 -2.72
N GLY A 139 13.38 -12.40 -2.85
CA GLY A 139 12.40 -12.75 -3.87
C GLY A 139 10.97 -12.42 -3.46
N GLU A 140 10.66 -12.55 -2.16
CA GLU A 140 9.33 -12.36 -1.60
C GLU A 140 9.40 -11.53 -0.33
N PHE A 141 8.65 -10.44 -0.28
CA PHE A 141 8.51 -9.59 0.89
C PHE A 141 7.33 -10.05 1.77
N SER A 142 7.43 -9.79 3.07
CA SER A 142 6.45 -10.21 4.05
C SER A 142 5.49 -9.07 4.41
N ASP A 143 4.26 -9.42 4.78
CA ASP A 143 3.29 -8.48 5.33
C ASP A 143 3.84 -7.86 6.62
N ASP A 144 3.52 -6.57 6.86
CA ASP A 144 3.89 -5.79 8.05
C ASP A 144 5.40 -5.70 8.36
N ALA A 145 6.27 -6.22 7.50
CA ALA A 145 7.73 -6.23 7.68
C ALA A 145 8.39 -5.06 6.92
N TYR A 146 7.97 -3.83 7.19
CA TYR A 146 8.54 -2.65 6.55
C TYR A 146 8.62 -1.47 7.51
N TYR A 147 9.64 -0.62 7.31
CA TYR A 147 9.89 0.51 8.19
C TYR A 147 10.60 1.64 7.45
N ARG A 148 10.17 2.88 7.68
CA ARG A 148 10.89 4.08 7.26
C ARG A 148 11.54 4.72 8.47
N CYS A 149 12.87 4.86 8.44
CA CYS A 149 13.59 5.54 9.50
C CYS A 149 13.31 7.05 9.46
N PRO A 150 12.72 7.65 10.51
CA PRO A 150 12.40 9.08 10.52
C PRO A 150 13.65 9.97 10.57
N TYR A 151 14.79 9.43 11.04
CA TYR A 151 16.03 10.17 11.20
C TYR A 151 16.88 10.18 9.93
N THR A 152 16.96 9.07 9.21
CA THR A 152 17.81 8.92 8.03
C THR A 152 17.04 8.97 6.73
N GLY A 153 15.73 8.68 6.76
CA GLY A 153 14.90 8.51 5.57
C GLY A 153 15.11 7.17 4.85
N CYS A 154 15.96 6.28 5.39
CA CYS A 154 16.17 4.94 4.84
C CYS A 154 14.91 4.11 4.92
N LEU A 155 14.66 3.31 3.90
CA LEU A 155 13.54 2.40 3.81
C LEU A 155 14.03 0.97 4.04
N PHE A 156 13.29 0.21 4.85
CA PHE A 156 13.60 -1.17 5.21
C PHE A 156 12.44 -2.07 4.84
N PHE A 157 12.74 -3.20 4.20
CA PHE A 157 11.77 -4.20 3.78
C PHE A 157 12.25 -5.58 4.20
N GLY A 158 11.46 -6.26 5.03
CA GLY A 158 11.69 -7.63 5.42
C GLY A 158 11.06 -8.61 4.44
N GLY A 159 11.69 -9.74 4.27
CA GLY A 159 11.20 -10.83 3.43
C GLY A 159 11.67 -12.18 3.95
N ILE A 160 11.29 -13.24 3.24
CA ILE A 160 11.59 -14.63 3.63
C ILE A 160 13.11 -14.85 3.73
N ASP A 161 13.90 -14.23 2.85
CA ASP A 161 15.34 -14.45 2.73
C ASP A 161 16.19 -13.39 3.44
N GLY A 162 15.57 -12.44 4.16
CA GLY A 162 16.32 -11.41 4.89
C GLY A 162 15.73 -10.03 4.90
N LEU A 163 16.61 -9.03 5.03
CA LEU A 163 16.28 -7.62 5.10
C LEU A 163 16.93 -6.85 3.94
N LEU A 164 16.11 -6.14 3.18
CA LEU A 164 16.58 -5.15 2.22
C LEU A 164 16.46 -3.75 2.82
N TYR A 165 17.45 -2.91 2.63
CA TYR A 165 17.30 -1.48 2.92
C TYR A 165 17.71 -0.62 1.72
N LEU A 166 17.03 0.51 1.56
CA LEU A 166 17.34 1.53 0.56
C LEU A 166 17.86 2.77 1.28
N ASP A 167 19.11 3.13 1.00
CA ASP A 167 19.69 4.38 1.46
C ASP A 167 19.08 5.55 0.67
N LYS A 168 19.04 6.73 1.29
CA LYS A 168 18.58 7.99 0.67
C LYS A 168 19.28 8.31 -0.66
N LYS A 169 20.52 7.85 -0.85
CA LYS A 169 21.28 8.02 -2.10
C LYS A 169 20.78 7.14 -3.23
N VAL A 170 20.22 5.96 -2.93
CA VAL A 170 19.71 5.03 -3.95
C VAL A 170 18.36 5.50 -4.50
N SER A 171 17.55 6.14 -3.66
CA SER A 171 16.28 6.71 -4.08
C SER A 171 16.44 7.94 -4.99
N ALA A 172 17.59 8.60 -4.95
CA ALA A 172 17.91 9.77 -5.77
C ALA A 172 18.50 9.41 -7.16
N ALA A 173 18.89 8.17 -7.38
CA ALA A 173 19.34 7.70 -8.69
C ALA A 173 18.10 7.36 -9.55
N THR A 174 17.82 8.24 -10.50
CA THR A 174 16.77 8.09 -11.52
C THR A 174 17.17 7.07 -12.57
#